data_fa72d6efd5a68952f9b95046e07acc17
#
_entry.id   fa72d6efd5a68952f9b95046e07acc17
#
_cell.length_a   1.000
_cell.length_b   1.000
_cell.length_c   1.000
_cell.angle_alpha   90.00
_cell.angle_beta   90.00
_cell.angle_gamma   90.00
#
_symmetry.space_group_name_H-M   'P 1'
#
loop_
_entity.id
_entity.type
_entity.pdbx_description
1 polymer ?
#
loop_
_entity_poly.entity_id
_entity_poly.type
_entity_poly.pdbx_seq_one_letter_code
_entity_poly.pdbx_strand_id
1 'polypeptide(L)'
;LIGATGGGDVARRAGAPTGEQAKEGMIGASVMFSLSGVDKTKFIEHVKAAPHTYADWAYGQWTIETTGKEDEMFSPFLRKPFERARAEGLIPPNLDTISGTWGALYDTGDLTYMNLVHLLGYDGTDPADLTRGEMEGRKQAMMAVTALQAFQPGCENAKLRNFGMTLGIRDTRKIDAAYNMTENDVREQGRFDDSVGIFPEFIDGYGILILPTTGRYFHLPYRTLIPKQVENLICAGRITGGDRVSHAATRNMMCCAVTGQAAGTAAALSVKRNEGFEDLSLSALQAELKRQGARLH
;
A
#
# COMPACT_ATOMS: atom_id res chain seq x y z
N LEU A 1 -4.26 8.98 -23.80
CA LEU A 1 -3.22 8.12 -23.18
C LEU A 1 -3.55 7.87 -21.72
N ILE A 2 -3.30 6.65 -21.21
CA ILE A 2 -3.44 6.33 -19.78
C ILE A 2 -2.05 6.13 -19.16
N GLY A 3 -1.73 6.90 -18.12
CA GLY A 3 -0.51 6.77 -17.33
C GLY A 3 -0.78 5.97 -16.06
N ALA A 4 -0.34 4.73 -15.98
CA ALA A 4 -0.52 3.85 -14.82
C ALA A 4 0.77 3.10 -14.45
N THR A 5 1.93 3.71 -14.69
CA THR A 5 3.24 3.08 -14.50
C THR A 5 3.66 2.92 -13.04
N GLY A 6 2.88 3.47 -12.10
CA GLY A 6 3.19 3.43 -10.68
C GLY A 6 4.35 4.36 -10.26
N GLY A 7 5.35 4.59 -11.10
CA GLY A 7 6.42 5.58 -10.90
C GLY A 7 6.11 6.96 -11.46
N GLY A 8 4.98 7.12 -12.16
CA GLY A 8 4.63 8.37 -12.83
C GLY A 8 5.46 8.68 -14.08
N ASP A 9 6.12 7.67 -14.66
CA ASP A 9 7.10 7.88 -15.74
C ASP A 9 6.45 8.43 -17.01
N VAL A 10 5.25 7.93 -17.36
CA VAL A 10 4.51 8.44 -18.53
C VAL A 10 4.14 9.91 -18.32
N ALA A 11 3.59 10.27 -17.17
CA ALA A 11 3.22 11.64 -16.85
C ALA A 11 4.44 12.59 -16.90
N ARG A 12 5.53 12.20 -16.22
CA ARG A 12 6.76 12.99 -16.20
C ARG A 12 7.39 13.17 -17.59
N ARG A 13 7.43 12.09 -18.39
CA ARG A 13 7.98 12.14 -19.76
C ARG A 13 7.09 12.93 -20.72
N ALA A 14 5.80 13.00 -20.45
CA ALA A 14 4.86 13.84 -21.18
C ALA A 14 4.96 15.34 -20.79
N GLY A 15 5.74 15.68 -19.76
CA GLY A 15 5.89 17.05 -19.27
C GLY A 15 4.90 17.45 -18.19
N ALA A 16 4.08 16.53 -17.67
CA ALA A 16 3.17 16.81 -16.57
C ALA A 16 3.96 17.16 -15.29
N PRO A 17 3.54 18.18 -14.53
CA PRO A 17 4.13 18.45 -13.24
C PRO A 17 3.93 17.26 -12.30
N THR A 18 5.01 16.85 -11.65
CA THR A 18 4.99 15.76 -10.67
C THR A 18 5.75 16.16 -9.42
N GLY A 19 5.23 15.77 -8.27
CA GLY A 19 5.92 15.88 -6.99
C GLY A 19 6.29 14.51 -6.44
N GLU A 20 7.37 14.47 -5.67
CA GLU A 20 7.79 13.29 -4.92
C GLU A 20 8.32 13.71 -3.55
N GLN A 21 8.24 12.82 -2.58
CA GLN A 21 8.88 13.02 -1.29
C GLN A 21 10.41 12.90 -1.44
N ALA A 22 11.16 13.55 -0.56
CA ALA A 22 12.56 13.23 -0.40
C ALA A 22 12.69 11.72 -0.05
N LYS A 23 13.72 11.09 -0.56
CA LYS A 23 13.97 9.64 -0.46
C LYS A 23 13.82 9.09 0.96
N GLU A 24 14.31 9.84 1.94
CA GLU A 24 14.23 9.49 3.37
C GLU A 24 12.83 9.65 3.95
N GLY A 25 11.97 10.41 3.28
CA GLY A 25 10.57 10.64 3.66
C GLY A 25 9.57 9.75 2.95
N MET A 26 10.01 8.91 2.02
CA MET A 26 9.13 7.98 1.29
C MET A 26 8.67 6.83 2.19
N ILE A 27 7.49 6.28 1.91
CA ILE A 27 7.04 5.05 2.55
C ILE A 27 7.99 3.92 2.15
N GLY A 28 8.51 3.18 3.14
CA GLY A 28 9.45 2.10 2.91
C GLY A 28 8.94 1.05 1.93
N ALA A 29 9.82 0.61 1.05
CA ALA A 29 9.57 -0.52 0.16
C ALA A 29 9.62 -1.84 0.95
N SER A 30 9.03 -2.91 0.40
CA SER A 30 9.03 -4.23 1.05
C SER A 30 9.42 -5.34 0.10
N VAL A 31 10.15 -6.33 0.62
CA VAL A 31 10.22 -7.65 0.00
C VAL A 31 9.27 -8.58 0.73
N MET A 32 8.21 -8.98 0.05
CA MET A 32 7.27 -9.97 0.54
C MET A 32 7.84 -11.37 0.33
N PHE A 33 7.58 -12.27 1.27
CA PHE A 33 7.98 -13.67 1.14
C PHE A 33 6.96 -14.60 1.79
N SER A 34 7.17 -15.89 1.61
CA SER A 34 6.34 -16.95 2.23
C SER A 34 7.24 -18.02 2.80
N LEU A 35 6.73 -18.70 3.82
CA LEU A 35 7.40 -19.82 4.49
C LEU A 35 6.62 -21.12 4.23
N SER A 36 7.33 -22.24 4.36
CA SER A 36 6.75 -23.58 4.46
C SER A 36 7.30 -24.30 5.70
N GLY A 37 6.67 -25.36 6.14
CA GLY A 37 7.12 -26.16 7.28
C GLY A 37 6.86 -25.53 8.65
N VAL A 38 5.88 -24.64 8.73
CA VAL A 38 5.41 -24.06 9.99
C VAL A 38 4.43 -25.03 10.66
N ASP A 39 4.65 -25.31 11.95
CA ASP A 39 3.66 -26.02 12.80
C ASP A 39 2.53 -25.06 13.12
N LYS A 40 1.41 -25.24 12.42
CA LYS A 40 0.24 -24.38 12.53
C LYS A 40 -0.32 -24.32 13.94
N THR A 41 -0.45 -25.47 14.59
CA THR A 41 -1.05 -25.56 15.93
C THR A 41 -0.22 -24.78 16.93
N LYS A 42 1.07 -25.08 16.99
CA LYS A 42 2.01 -24.41 17.90
C LYS A 42 2.13 -22.90 17.63
N PHE A 43 2.18 -22.51 16.37
CA PHE A 43 2.24 -21.10 15.96
C PHE A 43 0.96 -20.36 16.42
N ILE A 44 -0.21 -20.87 16.10
CA ILE A 44 -1.50 -20.23 16.45
C ILE A 44 -1.73 -20.19 17.95
N GLU A 45 -1.42 -21.26 18.68
CA GLU A 45 -1.50 -21.26 20.14
C GLU A 45 -0.63 -20.19 20.76
N HIS A 46 0.62 -20.08 20.30
CA HIS A 46 1.54 -19.03 20.79
C HIS A 46 1.03 -17.63 20.51
N VAL A 47 0.56 -17.40 19.31
CA VAL A 47 0.06 -16.09 18.87
C VAL A 47 -1.21 -15.70 19.63
N LYS A 48 -2.13 -16.65 19.89
CA LYS A 48 -3.34 -16.41 20.70
C LYS A 48 -3.03 -16.15 22.17
N ALA A 49 -2.03 -16.79 22.72
CA ALA A 49 -1.62 -16.60 24.12
C ALA A 49 -1.03 -15.22 24.40
N ALA A 50 -0.50 -14.55 23.38
CA ALA A 50 0.06 -13.21 23.46
C ALA A 50 -0.33 -12.38 22.22
N PRO A 51 -1.63 -12.09 22.05
CA PRO A 51 -2.08 -11.36 20.89
C PRO A 51 -1.49 -9.96 20.91
N HIS A 52 -0.52 -9.74 20.05
CA HIS A 52 -0.04 -8.41 19.73
C HIS A 52 -0.91 -7.90 18.59
N THR A 53 -1.87 -7.09 18.96
CA THR A 53 -2.72 -6.36 18.04
C THR A 53 -1.98 -5.15 17.49
N TYR A 54 -2.69 -4.25 16.88
CA TYR A 54 -2.17 -2.98 16.34
C TYR A 54 -1.41 -2.12 17.32
N ALA A 55 -1.52 -2.36 18.62
CA ALA A 55 -0.71 -1.70 19.64
C ALA A 55 0.81 -1.85 19.40
N ASP A 56 1.23 -2.94 18.77
CA ASP A 56 2.64 -3.13 18.41
C ASP A 56 3.11 -2.22 17.26
N TRP A 57 2.20 -1.67 16.48
CA TRP A 57 2.51 -0.68 15.44
C TRP A 57 2.69 0.70 16.03
N ALA A 58 2.17 0.92 17.24
CA ALA A 58 2.10 2.25 17.85
C ALA A 58 3.37 2.69 18.56
N TYR A 59 4.45 2.02 18.52
CA TYR A 59 5.75 2.33 19.13
C TYR A 59 6.08 3.81 19.44
N GLY A 60 5.06 4.63 19.64
CA GLY A 60 5.16 6.08 19.73
C GLY A 60 5.36 6.79 18.37
N GLN A 61 5.45 6.03 17.29
CA GLN A 61 5.65 6.54 15.94
C GLN A 61 4.39 6.49 15.07
N TRP A 62 3.42 5.63 15.43
CA TRP A 62 2.18 5.44 14.67
C TRP A 62 0.98 5.92 15.47
N THR A 63 0.09 6.64 14.82
CA THR A 63 -1.26 6.93 15.35
C THR A 63 -2.20 5.85 14.84
N ILE A 64 -2.83 5.12 15.76
CA ILE A 64 -3.82 4.09 15.45
C ILE A 64 -5.18 4.61 15.85
N GLU A 65 -6.10 4.63 14.91
CA GLU A 65 -7.50 4.96 15.13
C GLU A 65 -8.37 3.77 14.72
N THR A 66 -9.23 3.31 15.61
CA THR A 66 -10.09 2.14 15.40
C THR A 66 -11.45 2.36 16.08
N THR A 67 -12.48 1.67 15.64
CA THR A 67 -13.79 1.63 16.31
C THR A 67 -13.93 0.48 17.30
N GLY A 68 -12.88 -0.32 17.50
CA GLY A 68 -12.88 -1.52 18.33
C GLY A 68 -13.33 -2.79 17.61
N LYS A 69 -13.85 -2.70 16.38
CA LYS A 69 -14.18 -3.89 15.58
C LYS A 69 -12.96 -4.67 15.14
N GLU A 70 -11.88 -3.96 14.94
CA GLU A 70 -10.58 -4.46 14.50
C GLU A 70 -9.86 -5.21 15.63
N ASP A 71 -10.26 -5.02 16.88
CA ASP A 71 -9.69 -5.72 18.03
C ASP A 71 -9.95 -7.24 17.96
N GLU A 72 -10.99 -7.66 17.23
CA GLU A 72 -11.28 -9.05 16.95
C GLU A 72 -10.52 -9.59 15.72
N MET A 73 -9.91 -8.72 14.94
CA MET A 73 -9.11 -9.11 13.77
C MET A 73 -7.81 -9.76 14.22
N PHE A 74 -7.62 -10.99 13.82
CA PHE A 74 -6.49 -11.79 14.18
C PHE A 74 -5.39 -11.72 13.12
N SER A 75 -4.56 -10.71 13.19
CA SER A 75 -3.30 -10.62 12.43
C SER A 75 -2.23 -10.00 13.33
N PRO A 76 -1.71 -10.78 14.28
CA PRO A 76 -0.75 -10.24 15.22
C PRO A 76 0.54 -9.86 14.52
N PHE A 77 1.05 -8.74 14.96
CA PHE A 77 2.29 -8.17 14.51
C PHE A 77 3.48 -8.96 15.08
N LEU A 78 4.28 -9.54 14.23
CA LEU A 78 5.47 -10.29 14.62
C LEU A 78 6.64 -9.32 14.88
N ARG A 79 7.07 -9.24 16.12
CA ARG A 79 8.11 -8.33 16.55
C ARG A 79 9.08 -8.95 17.54
N LYS A 80 8.59 -9.57 18.61
CA LYS A 80 9.41 -10.16 19.68
C LYS A 80 10.51 -11.10 19.16
N PRO A 81 10.29 -11.97 18.16
CA PRO A 81 11.35 -12.80 17.61
C PRO A 81 12.52 -11.99 17.06
N PHE A 82 12.22 -10.85 16.43
CA PHE A 82 13.25 -10.00 15.82
C PHE A 82 13.99 -9.15 16.86
N GLU A 83 13.31 -8.66 17.90
CA GLU A 83 13.95 -7.99 19.05
C GLU A 83 14.94 -8.93 19.72
N ARG A 84 14.53 -10.17 19.95
CA ARG A 84 15.39 -11.18 20.54
C ARG A 84 16.56 -11.53 19.63
N ALA A 85 16.33 -11.66 18.33
CA ALA A 85 17.37 -11.91 17.34
C ALA A 85 18.43 -10.80 17.30
N ARG A 86 18.01 -9.52 17.46
CA ARG A 86 18.95 -8.40 17.59
C ARG A 86 19.74 -8.46 18.90
N ALA A 87 19.07 -8.73 20.00
CA ALA A 87 19.71 -8.83 21.32
C ALA A 87 20.74 -9.96 21.39
N GLU A 88 20.50 -11.07 20.68
CA GLU A 88 21.39 -12.24 20.62
C GLU A 88 22.36 -12.19 19.41
N GLY A 89 22.36 -11.10 18.62
CA GLY A 89 23.32 -10.88 17.53
C GLY A 89 23.06 -11.66 16.24
N LEU A 90 21.87 -12.29 16.08
CA LEU A 90 21.48 -12.96 14.85
C LEU A 90 21.10 -11.97 13.74
N ILE A 91 20.65 -10.79 14.15
CA ILE A 91 20.34 -9.66 13.25
C ILE A 91 21.15 -8.46 13.71
N PRO A 92 21.73 -7.67 12.80
CA PRO A 92 22.43 -6.44 13.17
C PRO A 92 21.58 -5.53 14.08
N PRO A 93 22.14 -4.95 15.14
CA PRO A 93 21.38 -4.20 16.14
C PRO A 93 20.72 -2.93 15.59
N ASN A 94 21.28 -2.36 14.52
CA ASN A 94 20.75 -1.19 13.83
C ASN A 94 19.67 -1.53 12.80
N LEU A 95 19.35 -2.80 12.60
CA LEU A 95 18.32 -3.24 11.67
C LEU A 95 17.00 -3.48 12.42
N ASP A 96 16.33 -2.40 12.76
CA ASP A 96 15.06 -2.39 13.51
C ASP A 96 13.80 -2.45 12.62
N THR A 97 13.97 -2.38 11.30
CA THR A 97 12.89 -2.39 10.31
C THR A 97 12.37 -3.78 9.97
N ILE A 98 12.93 -4.85 10.56
CA ILE A 98 12.41 -6.22 10.41
C ILE A 98 11.37 -6.46 11.51
N SER A 99 10.12 -6.34 11.14
CA SER A 99 8.92 -6.63 11.95
C SER A 99 7.70 -6.45 11.06
N GLY A 100 6.56 -6.98 11.42
CA GLY A 100 5.36 -6.74 10.63
C GLY A 100 4.33 -7.87 10.70
N THR A 101 3.50 -7.93 9.68
CA THR A 101 2.33 -8.80 9.60
C THR A 101 2.55 -10.00 8.70
N TRP A 102 1.64 -10.95 8.80
CA TRP A 102 1.51 -12.11 7.93
C TRP A 102 0.07 -12.23 7.45
N GLY A 103 -0.18 -12.93 6.35
CA GLY A 103 -1.51 -13.02 5.75
C GLY A 103 -2.28 -14.27 6.19
N ALA A 104 -1.84 -15.45 5.76
CA ALA A 104 -2.55 -16.70 6.03
C ALA A 104 -1.59 -17.83 6.38
N LEU A 105 -2.03 -18.72 7.28
CA LEU A 105 -1.36 -19.96 7.62
C LEU A 105 -2.27 -21.14 7.26
N TYR A 106 -1.85 -21.91 6.29
CA TYR A 106 -2.57 -23.05 5.75
C TYR A 106 -2.27 -24.33 6.56
N ASP A 107 -3.15 -25.34 6.42
CA ASP A 107 -2.96 -26.65 7.08
C ASP A 107 -1.72 -27.39 6.58
N THR A 108 -1.24 -27.04 5.41
CA THR A 108 0.03 -27.53 4.85
C THR A 108 1.28 -27.01 5.56
N GLY A 109 1.14 -26.07 6.49
CA GLY A 109 2.26 -25.36 7.12
C GLY A 109 2.84 -24.23 6.28
N ASP A 110 2.12 -23.80 5.24
CA ASP A 110 2.51 -22.63 4.43
C ASP A 110 2.04 -21.33 5.11
N LEU A 111 2.98 -20.47 5.48
CA LEU A 111 2.72 -19.15 6.05
C LEU A 111 3.05 -18.10 4.99
N THR A 112 2.04 -17.34 4.56
CA THR A 112 2.11 -16.46 3.40
C THR A 112 2.00 -14.98 3.75
N TYR A 113 2.32 -14.14 2.76
CA TYR A 113 2.27 -12.68 2.89
C TYR A 113 3.07 -12.13 4.08
N MET A 114 4.30 -12.63 4.24
CA MET A 114 5.21 -12.12 5.26
C MET A 114 5.65 -10.71 4.89
N ASN A 115 4.99 -9.70 5.46
CA ASN A 115 5.29 -8.28 5.28
C ASN A 115 6.17 -7.82 6.45
N LEU A 116 7.38 -8.33 6.50
CA LEU A 116 8.29 -8.17 7.63
C LEU A 116 9.54 -7.32 7.32
N VAL A 117 9.81 -7.08 6.05
CA VAL A 117 11.01 -6.34 5.62
C VAL A 117 10.59 -4.99 5.08
N HIS A 118 11.05 -3.91 5.74
CA HIS A 118 10.78 -2.54 5.34
C HIS A 118 12.09 -1.82 5.02
N LEU A 119 12.24 -1.44 3.76
CA LEU A 119 13.43 -0.78 3.24
C LEU A 119 13.19 0.73 3.15
N LEU A 120 13.85 1.49 4.00
CA LEU A 120 13.80 2.95 4.01
C LEU A 120 14.92 3.56 3.16
N GLY A 121 14.69 4.73 2.60
CA GLY A 121 15.72 5.46 1.83
C GLY A 121 15.97 4.87 0.44
N TYR A 122 14.96 4.27 -0.18
CA TYR A 122 14.99 3.76 -1.55
C TYR A 122 13.99 4.51 -2.43
N ASP A 123 14.47 5.04 -3.53
CA ASP A 123 13.65 5.67 -4.54
C ASP A 123 13.20 4.65 -5.59
N GLY A 124 11.89 4.40 -5.64
CA GLY A 124 11.30 3.46 -6.62
C GLY A 124 11.33 3.96 -8.07
N THR A 125 11.83 5.15 -8.33
CA THR A 125 12.01 5.71 -9.67
C THR A 125 13.46 5.66 -10.16
N ASP A 126 14.39 5.27 -9.27
CA ASP A 126 15.82 5.06 -9.60
C ASP A 126 16.12 3.56 -9.78
N PRO A 127 16.49 3.10 -10.99
CA PRO A 127 16.84 1.70 -11.25
C PRO A 127 17.97 1.16 -10.37
N ALA A 128 18.93 2.00 -9.95
CA ALA A 128 20.02 1.59 -9.07
C ALA A 128 19.48 1.31 -7.67
N ASP A 129 18.56 2.14 -7.16
CA ASP A 129 17.89 1.91 -5.88
C ASP A 129 16.99 0.68 -5.91
N LEU A 130 16.27 0.46 -7.00
CA LEU A 130 15.45 -0.75 -7.18
C LEU A 130 16.32 -2.00 -7.09
N THR A 131 17.47 -2.01 -7.78
CA THR A 131 18.40 -3.15 -7.75
C THR A 131 18.96 -3.38 -6.34
N ARG A 132 19.41 -2.31 -5.67
CA ARG A 132 19.90 -2.40 -4.29
C ARG A 132 18.81 -2.88 -3.33
N GLY A 133 17.59 -2.37 -3.49
CA GLY A 133 16.44 -2.75 -2.68
C GLY A 133 16.07 -4.22 -2.83
N GLU A 134 16.11 -4.76 -4.05
CA GLU A 134 15.91 -6.19 -4.30
C GLU A 134 16.98 -7.05 -3.58
N MET A 135 18.23 -6.68 -3.68
CA MET A 135 19.33 -7.42 -3.06
C MET A 135 19.25 -7.35 -1.53
N GLU A 136 19.14 -6.16 -0.99
CA GLU A 136 19.11 -5.95 0.47
C GLU A 136 17.82 -6.53 1.09
N GLY A 137 16.69 -6.35 0.45
CA GLY A 137 15.43 -6.88 0.94
C GLY A 137 15.39 -8.40 1.02
N ARG A 138 15.93 -9.09 0.03
CA ARG A 138 16.07 -10.56 0.06
C ARG A 138 17.03 -11.03 1.15
N LYS A 139 18.12 -10.31 1.36
CA LYS A 139 19.05 -10.58 2.46
C LYS A 139 18.37 -10.43 3.82
N GLN A 140 17.63 -9.34 4.02
CA GLN A 140 16.88 -9.09 5.26
C GLN A 140 15.76 -10.12 5.46
N ALA A 141 15.08 -10.55 4.40
CA ALA A 141 14.09 -11.62 4.49
C ALA A 141 14.71 -12.94 4.98
N MET A 142 15.92 -13.30 4.52
CA MET A 142 16.63 -14.47 5.04
C MET A 142 17.02 -14.33 6.51
N MET A 143 17.41 -13.13 6.96
CA MET A 143 17.62 -12.84 8.39
C MET A 143 16.32 -13.01 9.17
N ALA A 144 15.20 -12.56 8.62
CA ALA A 144 13.88 -12.75 9.25
C ALA A 144 13.52 -14.25 9.39
N VAL A 145 13.78 -15.05 8.36
CA VAL A 145 13.57 -16.52 8.42
C VAL A 145 14.40 -17.13 9.56
N THR A 146 15.68 -16.80 9.65
CA THR A 146 16.57 -17.30 10.71
C THR A 146 16.07 -16.90 12.10
N ALA A 147 15.63 -15.66 12.27
CA ALA A 147 15.09 -15.19 13.54
C ALA A 147 13.78 -15.92 13.93
N LEU A 148 12.89 -16.14 12.96
CA LEU A 148 11.65 -16.90 13.18
C LEU A 148 11.95 -18.35 13.58
N GLN A 149 12.89 -19.02 12.90
CA GLN A 149 13.32 -20.37 13.26
C GLN A 149 13.83 -20.45 14.72
N ALA A 150 14.60 -19.45 15.14
CA ALA A 150 15.21 -19.45 16.46
C ALA A 150 14.24 -19.07 17.59
N PHE A 151 13.28 -18.17 17.33
CA PHE A 151 12.56 -17.49 18.41
C PHE A 151 11.03 -17.46 18.28
N GLN A 152 10.47 -17.93 17.15
CA GLN A 152 9.02 -17.99 16.96
C GLN A 152 8.53 -19.44 17.11
N PRO A 153 7.79 -19.78 18.20
CA PRO A 153 7.22 -21.10 18.34
C PRO A 153 6.36 -21.50 17.13
N GLY A 154 6.59 -22.71 16.64
CA GLY A 154 6.00 -23.23 15.42
C GLY A 154 6.78 -22.97 14.14
N CYS A 155 7.84 -22.14 14.19
CA CYS A 155 8.69 -21.84 13.04
C CYS A 155 10.04 -22.57 13.05
N GLU A 156 10.30 -23.47 13.98
CA GLU A 156 11.60 -24.13 14.16
C GLU A 156 12.09 -24.85 12.89
N ASN A 157 11.17 -25.40 12.11
CA ASN A 157 11.45 -26.08 10.84
C ASN A 157 11.03 -25.27 9.61
N ALA A 158 10.66 -24.01 9.80
CA ALA A 158 10.24 -23.15 8.70
C ALA A 158 11.37 -22.95 7.69
N LYS A 159 11.00 -22.91 6.41
CA LYS A 159 11.94 -22.65 5.31
C LYS A 159 11.34 -21.59 4.40
N LEU A 160 12.19 -20.80 3.77
CA LEU A 160 11.75 -19.92 2.72
C LEU A 160 11.08 -20.76 1.62
N ARG A 161 9.84 -20.43 1.29
CA ARG A 161 9.10 -21.03 0.18
C ARG A 161 9.35 -20.26 -1.10
N ASN A 162 9.12 -18.95 -1.07
CA ASN A 162 9.37 -18.06 -2.19
C ASN A 162 9.45 -16.60 -1.73
N PHE A 163 10.07 -15.77 -2.55
CA PHE A 163 9.95 -14.32 -2.50
C PHE A 163 8.82 -13.83 -3.41
N GLY A 164 8.30 -12.64 -3.13
CA GLY A 164 7.56 -11.87 -4.13
C GLY A 164 8.44 -11.64 -5.36
N MET A 165 7.81 -11.51 -6.52
CA MET A 165 8.53 -11.40 -7.81
C MET A 165 9.42 -10.16 -7.85
N THR A 166 8.96 -9.06 -7.29
CA THR A 166 9.63 -7.76 -7.32
C THR A 166 9.51 -7.05 -5.98
N LEU A 167 10.38 -6.06 -5.77
CA LEU A 167 10.29 -5.13 -4.66
C LEU A 167 8.93 -4.41 -4.67
N GLY A 168 8.25 -4.44 -3.55
CA GLY A 168 6.96 -3.76 -3.35
C GLY A 168 7.17 -2.27 -3.09
N ILE A 169 7.09 -1.47 -4.13
CA ILE A 169 7.22 -0.02 -4.06
C ILE A 169 5.89 0.60 -3.65
N ARG A 170 5.90 1.40 -2.59
CA ARG A 170 4.71 2.06 -2.04
C ARG A 170 4.63 3.54 -2.36
N ASP A 171 5.75 4.20 -2.56
CA ASP A 171 5.84 5.64 -2.76
C ASP A 171 6.76 5.99 -3.92
N THR A 172 6.33 6.95 -4.73
CA THR A 172 7.04 7.49 -5.88
C THR A 172 6.48 8.87 -6.20
N ARG A 173 6.59 9.30 -7.46
CA ARG A 173 5.98 10.54 -7.95
C ARG A 173 4.45 10.47 -7.89
N LYS A 174 3.85 11.61 -7.58
CA LYS A 174 2.42 11.90 -7.75
C LYS A 174 2.27 13.02 -8.77
N ILE A 175 1.25 12.98 -9.61
CA ILE A 175 0.96 14.09 -10.50
C ILE A 175 0.45 15.31 -9.73
N ASP A 176 0.77 16.51 -10.18
CA ASP A 176 0.01 17.69 -9.82
C ASP A 176 -1.25 17.70 -10.69
N ALA A 177 -2.36 17.29 -10.11
CA ALA A 177 -3.62 17.09 -10.79
C ALA A 177 -4.51 18.34 -10.74
N ALA A 178 -5.56 18.36 -11.54
CA ALA A 178 -6.58 19.40 -11.49
C ALA A 178 -7.19 19.54 -10.09
N TYR A 179 -7.22 18.45 -9.31
CA TYR A 179 -7.45 18.45 -7.87
C TYR A 179 -6.46 17.49 -7.18
N ASN A 180 -5.81 17.95 -6.13
CA ASN A 180 -4.96 17.10 -5.30
C ASN A 180 -5.69 16.80 -3.99
N MET A 181 -5.99 15.54 -3.73
CA MET A 181 -6.63 15.10 -2.50
C MET A 181 -5.80 15.47 -1.28
N THR A 182 -6.47 15.79 -0.19
CA THR A 182 -5.85 16.15 1.08
C THR A 182 -6.14 15.10 2.15
N GLU A 183 -5.35 15.13 3.23
CA GLU A 183 -5.63 14.37 4.44
C GLU A 183 -7.07 14.56 4.93
N ASN A 184 -7.56 15.82 4.92
CA ASN A 184 -8.91 16.13 5.37
C ASN A 184 -9.98 15.47 4.49
N ASP A 185 -9.77 15.36 3.18
CA ASP A 185 -10.72 14.68 2.29
C ASP A 185 -10.89 13.21 2.68
N VAL A 186 -9.84 12.58 3.18
CA VAL A 186 -9.90 11.20 3.66
C VAL A 186 -10.55 11.12 5.04
N ARG A 187 -10.06 11.91 6.01
CA ARG A 187 -10.51 11.86 7.41
C ARG A 187 -11.94 12.35 7.62
N GLU A 188 -12.33 13.39 6.89
CA GLU A 188 -13.68 13.99 6.98
C GLU A 188 -14.66 13.34 6.00
N GLN A 189 -14.27 12.21 5.39
CA GLN A 189 -15.12 11.48 4.46
C GLN A 189 -15.61 12.36 3.30
N GLY A 190 -14.68 13.06 2.64
CA GLY A 190 -14.95 13.99 1.54
C GLY A 190 -15.94 13.47 0.52
N ARG A 191 -16.88 14.31 0.11
CA ARG A 191 -17.92 14.03 -0.89
C ARG A 191 -17.75 14.96 -2.07
N PHE A 192 -17.69 14.38 -3.26
CA PHE A 192 -17.41 15.13 -4.49
C PHE A 192 -18.47 14.80 -5.58
N ASP A 193 -18.95 15.80 -6.27
CA ASP A 193 -19.93 15.62 -7.37
C ASP A 193 -19.30 14.88 -8.54
N ASP A 194 -17.99 15.02 -8.75
CA ASP A 194 -17.22 14.32 -9.76
C ASP A 194 -16.66 12.96 -9.29
N SER A 195 -17.31 12.34 -8.31
CA SER A 195 -16.90 11.02 -7.82
C SER A 195 -16.88 9.98 -8.93
N VAL A 196 -15.79 9.22 -9.00
CA VAL A 196 -15.63 8.05 -9.87
C VAL A 196 -15.62 6.73 -9.12
N GLY A 197 -15.70 6.81 -7.78
CA GLY A 197 -15.79 5.66 -6.91
C GLY A 197 -15.61 6.04 -5.45
N ILE A 198 -15.68 5.05 -4.58
CA ILE A 198 -15.51 5.22 -3.15
C ILE A 198 -14.37 4.35 -2.64
N PHE A 199 -13.74 4.78 -1.55
CA PHE A 199 -12.78 3.98 -0.83
C PHE A 199 -12.99 4.15 0.69
N PRO A 200 -12.86 3.08 1.49
CA PRO A 200 -13.00 3.21 2.94
C PRO A 200 -11.90 4.12 3.51
N GLU A 201 -12.18 4.74 4.63
CA GLU A 201 -11.19 5.50 5.38
C GLU A 201 -10.10 4.56 5.91
N PHE A 202 -9.12 4.29 5.09
CA PHE A 202 -7.97 3.45 5.40
C PHE A 202 -6.69 4.19 5.05
N ILE A 203 -5.92 4.56 6.07
CA ILE A 203 -4.61 5.22 5.92
C ILE A 203 -3.56 4.29 6.48
N ASP A 204 -2.56 3.95 5.67
CA ASP A 204 -1.44 3.10 6.07
C ASP A 204 -0.14 3.69 5.50
N GLY A 205 0.57 4.45 6.31
CA GLY A 205 1.84 5.03 5.92
C GLY A 205 2.22 6.27 6.72
N TYR A 206 3.48 6.65 6.63
CA TYR A 206 4.04 7.86 7.24
C TYR A 206 3.82 7.96 8.77
N GLY A 207 3.81 6.83 9.46
CA GLY A 207 3.56 6.78 10.90
C GLY A 207 2.09 6.94 11.29
N ILE A 208 1.16 6.82 10.35
CA ILE A 208 -0.28 6.86 10.59
C ILE A 208 -0.90 5.54 10.15
N LEU A 209 -1.70 4.94 11.01
CA LEU A 209 -2.55 3.81 10.69
C LEU A 209 -3.98 4.13 11.11
N ILE A 210 -4.89 4.23 10.14
CA ILE A 210 -6.33 4.30 10.36
C ILE A 210 -6.94 3.08 9.69
N LEU A 211 -7.61 2.25 10.48
CA LEU A 211 -8.26 1.05 9.98
C LEU A 211 -9.68 1.37 9.49
N PRO A 212 -10.12 0.72 8.41
CA PRO A 212 -11.44 0.99 7.86
C PRO A 212 -12.53 0.55 8.83
N THR A 213 -13.52 1.40 9.05
CA THR A 213 -14.66 1.15 9.89
C THR A 213 -15.95 1.17 9.11
N THR A 214 -16.97 0.44 9.58
CA THR A 214 -18.24 0.33 8.85
C THR A 214 -18.90 1.70 8.67
N GLY A 215 -19.18 2.04 7.41
CA GLY A 215 -19.90 3.28 7.05
C GLY A 215 -18.98 4.48 6.82
N ARG A 216 -17.69 4.37 7.13
CA ARG A 216 -16.74 5.47 6.88
C ARG A 216 -16.01 5.24 5.55
N TYR A 217 -16.18 6.16 4.61
CA TYR A 217 -15.57 6.13 3.29
C TYR A 217 -15.51 7.54 2.70
N PHE A 218 -14.63 7.74 1.76
CA PHE A 218 -14.51 8.99 1.00
C PHE A 218 -14.73 8.74 -0.49
N HIS A 219 -15.06 9.79 -1.23
CA HIS A 219 -15.17 9.75 -2.68
C HIS A 219 -13.81 9.96 -3.33
N LEU A 220 -13.62 9.34 -4.50
CA LEU A 220 -12.47 9.57 -5.36
C LEU A 220 -12.89 10.51 -6.50
N PRO A 221 -12.48 11.79 -6.48
CA PRO A 221 -12.89 12.74 -7.51
C PRO A 221 -12.13 12.50 -8.82
N TYR A 222 -12.85 12.61 -9.94
CA TYR A 222 -12.30 12.45 -11.29
C TYR A 222 -11.09 13.34 -11.55
N ARG A 223 -11.14 14.57 -11.07
CA ARG A 223 -10.08 15.57 -11.25
C ARG A 223 -8.72 15.18 -10.66
N THR A 224 -8.67 14.20 -9.75
CA THR A 224 -7.39 13.67 -9.24
C THR A 224 -6.62 12.83 -10.26
N LEU A 225 -7.29 12.42 -11.32
CA LEU A 225 -6.74 11.60 -12.40
C LEU A 225 -6.18 12.45 -13.54
N ILE A 226 -6.53 13.74 -13.60
CA ILE A 226 -6.21 14.65 -14.70
C ILE A 226 -4.97 15.48 -14.35
N PRO A 227 -3.81 15.22 -14.96
CA PRO A 227 -2.61 16.01 -14.72
C PRO A 227 -2.76 17.41 -15.28
N LYS A 228 -2.25 18.42 -14.58
CA LYS A 228 -2.15 19.77 -15.12
C LYS A 228 -1.15 19.84 -16.28
N GLN A 229 -1.35 20.81 -17.17
CA GLN A 229 -0.43 21.21 -18.23
C GLN A 229 -0.19 20.15 -19.33
N VAL A 230 -0.88 19.03 -19.32
CA VAL A 230 -0.77 18.01 -20.38
C VAL A 230 -2.15 17.52 -20.76
N GLU A 231 -2.54 17.83 -21.99
CA GLU A 231 -3.80 17.39 -22.58
C GLU A 231 -3.74 15.90 -22.97
N ASN A 232 -4.92 15.29 -23.07
CA ASN A 232 -5.08 13.91 -23.54
C ASN A 232 -4.30 12.86 -22.75
N LEU A 233 -4.00 13.15 -21.47
CA LEU A 233 -3.40 12.23 -20.51
C LEU A 233 -4.31 12.09 -19.29
N ILE A 234 -4.62 10.86 -18.92
CA ILE A 234 -5.27 10.53 -17.66
C ILE A 234 -4.38 9.57 -16.87
N CYS A 235 -4.30 9.75 -15.57
CA CYS A 235 -3.45 8.96 -14.70
C CYS A 235 -4.28 8.14 -13.70
N ALA A 236 -3.78 6.94 -13.35
CA ALA A 236 -4.44 6.06 -12.39
C ALA A 236 -3.42 5.35 -11.49
N GLY A 237 -3.92 4.81 -10.39
CA GLY A 237 -3.11 4.09 -9.42
C GLY A 237 -2.45 5.00 -8.40
N ARG A 238 -1.31 4.59 -7.83
CA ARG A 238 -0.64 5.32 -6.75
C ARG A 238 -0.01 6.67 -7.14
N ILE A 239 -0.13 7.06 -8.40
CA ILE A 239 0.40 8.34 -8.93
C ILE A 239 -0.63 9.46 -9.02
N THR A 240 -1.89 9.20 -8.65
CA THR A 240 -2.96 10.21 -8.65
C THR A 240 -2.64 11.39 -7.74
N GLY A 241 -3.23 12.55 -8.04
CA GLY A 241 -2.97 13.77 -7.31
C GLY A 241 -3.41 13.71 -5.86
N GLY A 242 -2.51 14.04 -4.95
CA GLY A 242 -2.80 14.06 -3.51
C GLY A 242 -1.59 14.45 -2.67
N ASP A 243 -1.88 14.83 -1.43
CA ASP A 243 -0.86 15.09 -0.44
C ASP A 243 -0.26 13.79 0.13
N ARG A 244 0.68 13.94 1.05
CA ARG A 244 1.38 12.81 1.66
C ARG A 244 0.44 11.83 2.37
N VAL A 245 -0.52 12.32 3.14
CA VAL A 245 -1.40 11.46 3.95
C VAL A 245 -2.50 10.84 3.11
N SER A 246 -3.14 11.62 2.23
CA SER A 246 -4.12 11.06 1.29
C SER A 246 -3.52 9.98 0.39
N HIS A 247 -2.24 10.13 0.01
CA HIS A 247 -1.51 9.10 -0.73
C HIS A 247 -1.43 7.78 0.05
N ALA A 248 -1.25 7.81 1.37
CA ALA A 248 -1.23 6.60 2.19
C ALA A 248 -2.57 5.82 2.15
N ALA A 249 -3.67 6.47 1.76
CA ALA A 249 -4.96 5.84 1.48
C ALA A 249 -5.10 5.46 0.00
N THR A 250 -4.89 6.40 -0.92
CA THR A 250 -5.20 6.24 -2.35
C THR A 250 -4.26 5.28 -3.08
N ARG A 251 -3.06 5.02 -2.55
CA ARG A 251 -2.12 4.04 -3.10
C ARG A 251 -2.54 2.58 -2.89
N ASN A 252 -3.51 2.30 -2.03
CA ASN A 252 -3.94 0.94 -1.75
C ASN A 252 -4.53 0.27 -2.99
N MET A 253 -4.28 -1.03 -3.17
CA MET A 253 -4.60 -1.78 -4.39
C MET A 253 -6.06 -1.62 -4.83
N MET A 254 -7.01 -1.69 -3.90
CA MET A 254 -8.43 -1.55 -4.23
C MET A 254 -8.77 -0.13 -4.72
N CYS A 255 -8.16 0.90 -4.11
CA CYS A 255 -8.29 2.27 -4.59
C CYS A 255 -7.67 2.45 -5.99
N CYS A 256 -6.50 1.85 -6.21
CA CYS A 256 -5.87 1.82 -7.53
C CYS A 256 -6.74 1.13 -8.59
N ALA A 257 -7.46 0.07 -8.23
CA ALA A 257 -8.42 -0.60 -9.12
C ALA A 257 -9.59 0.33 -9.50
N VAL A 258 -10.14 1.07 -8.52
CA VAL A 258 -11.21 2.05 -8.77
C VAL A 258 -10.74 3.16 -9.72
N THR A 259 -9.58 3.75 -9.46
CA THR A 259 -9.02 4.79 -10.34
C THR A 259 -8.67 4.23 -11.72
N GLY A 260 -8.21 2.98 -11.81
CA GLY A 260 -7.93 2.29 -13.07
C GLY A 260 -9.19 2.06 -13.89
N GLN A 261 -10.29 1.61 -13.28
CA GLN A 261 -11.59 1.46 -13.92
C GLN A 261 -12.10 2.80 -14.46
N ALA A 262 -12.00 3.85 -13.64
CA ALA A 262 -12.41 5.19 -14.01
C ALA A 262 -11.61 5.72 -15.21
N ALA A 263 -10.29 5.61 -15.18
CA ALA A 263 -9.43 6.06 -16.27
C ALA A 263 -9.66 5.29 -17.58
N GLY A 264 -9.84 3.97 -17.51
CA GLY A 264 -10.16 3.14 -18.67
C GLY A 264 -11.51 3.50 -19.30
N THR A 265 -12.53 3.71 -18.46
CA THR A 265 -13.87 4.11 -18.91
C THR A 265 -13.85 5.50 -19.51
N ALA A 266 -13.18 6.46 -18.86
CA ALA A 266 -13.01 7.82 -19.36
C ALA A 266 -12.30 7.84 -20.73
N ALA A 267 -11.22 7.06 -20.88
CA ALA A 267 -10.50 6.97 -22.15
C ALA A 267 -11.37 6.41 -23.30
N ALA A 268 -12.17 5.40 -23.00
CA ALA A 268 -13.09 4.84 -24.00
C ALA A 268 -14.18 5.85 -24.40
N LEU A 269 -14.73 6.59 -23.45
CA LEU A 269 -15.73 7.63 -23.72
C LEU A 269 -15.12 8.82 -24.46
N SER A 270 -13.92 9.27 -24.07
CA SER A 270 -13.17 10.34 -24.75
C SER A 270 -13.03 10.06 -26.24
N VAL A 271 -12.60 8.86 -26.61
CA VAL A 271 -12.48 8.46 -28.03
C VAL A 271 -13.84 8.41 -28.73
N LYS A 272 -14.87 7.82 -28.10
CA LYS A 272 -16.21 7.69 -28.70
C LYS A 272 -16.89 9.03 -28.92
N ARG A 273 -16.63 10.01 -28.05
CA ARG A 273 -17.29 11.31 -28.09
C ARG A 273 -16.45 12.39 -28.73
N ASN A 274 -15.20 12.07 -29.03
CA ASN A 274 -14.18 13.02 -29.47
C ASN A 274 -14.06 14.22 -28.53
N GLU A 275 -14.03 13.94 -27.20
CA GLU A 275 -13.89 14.91 -26.11
C GLU A 275 -12.54 14.71 -25.42
N GLY A 276 -11.87 15.79 -25.02
CA GLY A 276 -10.69 15.70 -24.14
C GLY A 276 -11.06 15.20 -22.73
N PHE A 277 -10.08 14.77 -21.94
CA PHE A 277 -10.37 14.32 -20.59
C PHE A 277 -10.91 15.41 -19.69
N GLU A 278 -10.45 16.65 -19.88
CA GLU A 278 -10.90 17.82 -19.11
C GLU A 278 -12.34 18.21 -19.41
N ASP A 279 -12.77 18.01 -20.66
CA ASP A 279 -14.10 18.38 -21.17
C ASP A 279 -15.07 17.19 -21.16
N LEU A 280 -14.63 16.02 -20.75
CA LEU A 280 -15.43 14.81 -20.78
C LEU A 280 -16.69 14.96 -19.93
N SER A 281 -17.84 14.63 -20.53
CA SER A 281 -19.12 14.64 -19.83
C SER A 281 -19.08 13.74 -18.58
N LEU A 282 -19.02 14.36 -17.42
CA LEU A 282 -18.97 13.69 -16.13
C LEU A 282 -20.21 12.80 -15.89
N SER A 283 -21.40 13.29 -16.29
CA SER A 283 -22.63 12.50 -16.17
C SER A 283 -22.60 11.24 -17.03
N ALA A 284 -22.01 11.31 -18.23
CA ALA A 284 -21.84 10.13 -19.09
C ALA A 284 -20.84 9.13 -18.49
N LEU A 285 -19.73 9.64 -17.92
CA LEU A 285 -18.73 8.81 -17.23
C LEU A 285 -19.37 8.09 -16.03
N GLN A 286 -20.06 8.82 -15.18
CA GLN A 286 -20.70 8.27 -13.98
C GLN A 286 -21.81 7.28 -14.32
N ALA A 287 -22.62 7.54 -15.37
CA ALA A 287 -23.63 6.61 -15.84
C ALA A 287 -23.00 5.29 -16.30
N GLU A 288 -21.92 5.37 -17.06
CA GLU A 288 -21.21 4.17 -17.53
C GLU A 288 -20.55 3.39 -16.39
N LEU A 289 -19.90 4.07 -15.45
CA LEU A 289 -19.33 3.43 -14.27
C LEU A 289 -20.39 2.72 -13.42
N LYS A 290 -21.56 3.35 -13.21
CA LYS A 290 -22.70 2.71 -12.53
C LYS A 290 -23.20 1.49 -13.29
N ARG A 291 -23.28 1.55 -14.63
CA ARG A 291 -23.66 0.41 -15.48
C ARG A 291 -22.69 -0.77 -15.31
N GLN A 292 -21.41 -0.48 -15.08
CA GLN A 292 -20.37 -1.47 -14.80
C GLN A 292 -20.37 -1.98 -13.33
N GLY A 293 -21.28 -1.49 -12.49
CA GLY A 293 -21.41 -1.90 -11.09
C GLY A 293 -20.54 -1.09 -10.12
N ALA A 294 -19.91 0.00 -10.57
CA ALA A 294 -19.13 0.86 -9.67
C ALA A 294 -20.06 1.60 -8.69
N ARG A 295 -19.66 1.63 -7.42
CA ARG A 295 -20.30 2.42 -6.39
C ARG A 295 -19.65 3.80 -6.34
N LEU A 296 -20.43 4.86 -6.56
CA LEU A 296 -19.92 6.24 -6.62
C LEU A 296 -20.23 7.05 -5.35
N HIS A 297 -21.22 6.60 -4.57
CA HIS A 297 -21.72 7.25 -3.36
C HIS A 297 -22.04 6.25 -2.26
#